data_d780f7114e77fdbc384fdb0385c9ddc8
#
_entry.id   d780f7114e77fdbc384fdb0385c9ddc8
#
_cell.length_a   1.000
_cell.length_b   1.000
_cell.length_c   1.000
_cell.angle_alpha   90.00
_cell.angle_beta   90.00
_cell.angle_gamma   90.00
#
_symmetry.space_group_name_H-M   'P 1'
#
loop_
_entity.id
_entity.type
_entity.pdbx_description
1 polymer ?
#
loop_
_entity_poly.entity_id
_entity_poly.type
_entity_poly.pdbx_seq_one_letter_code
_entity_poly.pdbx_strand_id
1 'polypeptide(L)'
;MKKVIVVVGPTAVGKSDFSIELAKKLNGEIISGDSIQVYQGLDIGSGKVTQEEMDGVPHHLIDIYTTKQSYTVADFQSKARDLINQSEKPMIICGGTGLYIKACLYDYQFSDESGAGVDIDLENYTNEELYQQLLELDPKQSEKIHPNNRQRLLRSLTIARRSPKVQSEMIAEQEHRMLYDARIIGCTMPREQLYARINARVEKMFERGLQKEIEKLLQQGVSFQDACMKGIGYREWEGFHEGKKSLQEVKEEIQKHSRQFAKRQYTWFNHQMDVEWFENNNSLERQAMLENLVHWYQNKE
;
A
#
# COMPACT_ATOMS: atom_id res chain seq x y z
N MET A 1 11.23 18.42 -15.16
CA MET A 1 11.10 17.28 -14.20
C MET A 1 10.82 16.00 -14.99
N LYS A 2 11.16 14.80 -14.45
CA LYS A 2 10.76 13.53 -15.08
C LYS A 2 9.25 13.35 -14.99
N LYS A 3 8.64 12.88 -16.08
CA LYS A 3 7.21 12.52 -16.10
C LYS A 3 7.00 11.14 -15.49
N VAL A 4 6.00 11.03 -14.62
CA VAL A 4 5.60 9.78 -13.95
C VAL A 4 4.09 9.65 -13.98
N ILE A 5 3.57 8.49 -14.41
CA ILE A 5 2.15 8.20 -14.31
C ILE A 5 1.92 7.35 -13.05
N VAL A 6 0.88 7.66 -12.30
CA VAL A 6 0.56 6.97 -11.05
C VAL A 6 -0.89 6.48 -11.11
N VAL A 7 -1.08 5.17 -11.06
CA VAL A 7 -2.39 4.54 -11.11
C VAL A 7 -2.76 4.04 -9.72
N VAL A 8 -3.73 4.70 -9.10
CA VAL A 8 -4.20 4.41 -7.75
C VAL A 8 -5.66 3.94 -7.74
N GLY A 9 -6.13 3.57 -6.58
CA GLY A 9 -7.53 3.17 -6.36
C GLY A 9 -7.64 1.95 -5.44
N PRO A 10 -8.87 1.52 -5.12
CA PRO A 10 -9.10 0.42 -4.19
C PRO A 10 -8.63 -0.93 -4.75
N THR A 11 -8.50 -1.91 -3.85
CA THR A 11 -8.27 -3.30 -4.25
C THR A 11 -9.41 -3.79 -5.16
N ALA A 12 -9.12 -4.69 -6.09
CA ALA A 12 -10.05 -5.31 -7.06
C ALA A 12 -10.70 -4.36 -8.10
N VAL A 13 -10.29 -3.08 -8.19
CA VAL A 13 -10.87 -2.13 -9.16
C VAL A 13 -10.34 -2.30 -10.60
N GLY A 14 -9.28 -3.08 -10.82
CA GLY A 14 -8.66 -3.32 -12.15
C GLY A 14 -7.50 -2.37 -12.46
N LYS A 15 -6.80 -1.85 -11.45
CA LYS A 15 -5.59 -1.02 -11.65
C LYS A 15 -4.51 -1.70 -12.48
N SER A 16 -4.22 -2.98 -12.17
CA SER A 16 -3.16 -3.73 -12.84
C SER A 16 -3.41 -3.85 -14.34
N ASP A 17 -4.62 -4.25 -14.72
CA ASP A 17 -5.00 -4.39 -16.14
C ASP A 17 -4.87 -3.05 -16.89
N PHE A 18 -5.31 -1.96 -16.26
CA PHE A 18 -5.18 -0.61 -16.83
C PHE A 18 -3.71 -0.20 -16.97
N SER A 19 -2.90 -0.44 -15.94
CA SER A 19 -1.48 -0.09 -15.93
C SER A 19 -0.68 -0.89 -16.96
N ILE A 20 -0.98 -2.17 -17.14
CA ILE A 20 -0.34 -3.04 -18.14
C ILE A 20 -0.68 -2.57 -19.56
N GLU A 21 -1.95 -2.25 -19.84
CA GLU A 21 -2.33 -1.71 -21.14
C GLU A 21 -1.64 -0.36 -21.42
N LEU A 22 -1.59 0.53 -20.43
CA LEU A 22 -0.91 1.81 -20.53
C LEU A 22 0.60 1.63 -20.77
N ALA A 23 1.24 0.72 -20.03
CA ALA A 23 2.66 0.43 -20.17
C ALA A 23 2.99 -0.09 -21.58
N LYS A 24 2.15 -0.96 -22.15
CA LYS A 24 2.32 -1.43 -23.53
C LYS A 24 2.23 -0.30 -24.55
N LYS A 25 1.25 0.61 -24.40
CA LYS A 25 1.10 1.76 -25.33
C LYS A 25 2.28 2.72 -25.25
N LEU A 26 2.93 2.84 -24.09
CA LEU A 26 4.07 3.73 -23.88
C LEU A 26 5.43 3.06 -24.00
N ASN A 27 5.49 1.73 -24.21
CA ASN A 27 6.71 0.93 -24.04
C ASN A 27 7.38 1.17 -22.69
N GLY A 28 6.56 1.27 -21.63
CA GLY A 28 6.96 1.60 -20.26
C GLY A 28 7.07 0.39 -19.34
N GLU A 29 7.41 0.67 -18.10
CA GLU A 29 7.59 -0.32 -17.03
C GLU A 29 6.76 0.05 -15.80
N ILE A 30 6.39 -0.94 -14.99
CA ILE A 30 5.53 -0.74 -13.83
C ILE A 30 6.32 -0.90 -12.53
N ILE A 31 6.11 0.02 -11.58
CA ILE A 31 6.57 -0.07 -10.20
C ILE A 31 5.37 -0.45 -9.32
N SER A 32 5.43 -1.59 -8.64
CA SER A 32 4.39 -1.99 -7.69
C SER A 32 4.41 -1.11 -6.45
N GLY A 33 3.35 -0.33 -6.24
CA GLY A 33 3.12 0.48 -5.04
C GLY A 33 2.33 -0.27 -3.96
N ASP A 34 2.62 -1.56 -3.77
CA ASP A 34 2.02 -2.42 -2.77
C ASP A 34 3.04 -2.81 -1.69
N SER A 35 2.60 -2.90 -0.43
CA SER A 35 3.48 -3.20 0.71
C SER A 35 3.66 -4.69 0.98
N ILE A 36 2.91 -5.56 0.31
CA ILE A 36 2.93 -7.02 0.53
C ILE A 36 3.45 -7.78 -0.69
N GLN A 37 3.17 -7.34 -1.90
CA GLN A 37 3.62 -8.01 -3.14
C GLN A 37 5.15 -8.03 -3.29
N VAL A 38 5.86 -7.24 -2.51
CA VAL A 38 7.32 -7.20 -2.44
C VAL A 38 7.93 -8.47 -1.86
N TYR A 39 7.16 -9.23 -1.08
CA TYR A 39 7.64 -10.45 -0.41
C TYR A 39 7.50 -11.67 -1.28
N GLN A 40 8.57 -12.49 -1.32
CA GLN A 40 8.60 -13.77 -2.01
C GLN A 40 7.66 -14.78 -1.33
N GLY A 41 6.90 -15.52 -2.14
CA GLY A 41 6.00 -16.57 -1.67
C GLY A 41 4.67 -16.09 -1.09
N LEU A 42 4.42 -14.78 -1.06
CA LEU A 42 3.13 -14.20 -0.71
C LEU A 42 2.40 -13.81 -2.01
N ASP A 43 1.84 -14.79 -2.72
CA ASP A 43 1.38 -14.63 -4.10
C ASP A 43 -0.14 -14.53 -4.18
N ILE A 44 -0.84 -15.51 -3.61
CA ILE A 44 -2.30 -15.61 -3.72
C ILE A 44 -2.97 -14.59 -2.79
N GLY A 45 -2.59 -14.57 -1.51
CA GLY A 45 -3.21 -13.70 -0.50
C GLY A 45 -2.97 -12.22 -0.75
N SER A 46 -1.83 -11.84 -1.31
CA SER A 46 -1.53 -10.46 -1.73
C SER A 46 -2.23 -10.09 -3.05
N GLY A 47 -2.69 -11.11 -3.80
CA GLY A 47 -3.19 -10.95 -5.15
C GLY A 47 -2.13 -10.38 -6.08
N LYS A 48 -0.91 -10.89 -5.96
CA LYS A 48 0.22 -10.55 -6.81
C LYS A 48 -0.10 -10.85 -8.27
N VAL A 49 0.31 -9.97 -9.16
CA VAL A 49 0.18 -10.17 -10.60
C VAL A 49 1.09 -11.33 -11.02
N THR A 50 0.54 -12.27 -11.78
CA THR A 50 1.31 -13.41 -12.30
C THR A 50 2.13 -13.02 -13.53
N GLN A 51 3.13 -13.83 -13.88
CA GLN A 51 3.93 -13.60 -15.09
C GLN A 51 3.07 -13.59 -16.37
N GLU A 52 2.02 -14.41 -16.42
CA GLU A 52 1.06 -14.41 -17.50
C GLU A 52 0.25 -13.10 -17.57
N GLU A 53 -0.23 -12.63 -16.40
CA GLU A 53 -0.97 -11.36 -16.30
C GLU A 53 -0.08 -10.15 -16.60
N MET A 54 1.23 -10.20 -16.29
CA MET A 54 2.19 -9.14 -16.66
C MET A 54 2.31 -8.94 -18.16
N ASP A 55 2.02 -9.94 -18.94
CA ASP A 55 1.92 -9.91 -20.42
C ASP A 55 3.14 -9.23 -21.08
N GLY A 56 4.33 -9.59 -20.61
CA GLY A 56 5.61 -9.09 -21.09
C GLY A 56 6.02 -7.69 -20.60
N VAL A 57 5.19 -7.02 -19.80
CA VAL A 57 5.53 -5.72 -19.20
C VAL A 57 6.43 -5.93 -17.97
N PRO A 58 7.61 -5.31 -17.91
CA PRO A 58 8.47 -5.39 -16.72
C PRO A 58 7.80 -4.78 -15.50
N HIS A 59 7.81 -5.52 -14.39
CA HIS A 59 7.32 -5.08 -13.09
C HIS A 59 8.45 -5.05 -12.08
N HIS A 60 8.57 -3.93 -11.38
CA HIS A 60 9.57 -3.71 -10.34
C HIS A 60 8.94 -3.72 -8.94
N LEU A 61 9.76 -3.97 -7.94
CA LEU A 61 9.40 -4.04 -6.52
C LEU A 61 8.38 -5.15 -6.21
N ILE A 62 8.48 -6.27 -6.94
CA ILE A 62 7.76 -7.52 -6.70
C ILE A 62 8.82 -8.60 -6.37
N ASP A 63 8.59 -9.44 -5.36
CA ASP A 63 9.45 -10.57 -4.98
C ASP A 63 10.92 -10.23 -4.66
N ILE A 64 11.19 -9.01 -4.19
CA ILE A 64 12.55 -8.54 -3.89
C ILE A 64 12.94 -8.67 -2.42
N TYR A 65 12.01 -9.05 -1.54
CA TYR A 65 12.24 -9.25 -0.11
C TYR A 65 11.88 -10.68 0.31
N THR A 66 12.67 -11.23 1.22
CA THR A 66 12.30 -12.47 1.90
C THR A 66 11.33 -12.18 3.04
N THR A 67 10.58 -13.18 3.49
CA THR A 67 9.61 -13.07 4.58
C THR A 67 10.20 -12.65 5.93
N LYS A 68 11.52 -12.79 6.10
CA LYS A 68 12.25 -12.41 7.33
C LYS A 68 12.73 -10.95 7.33
N GLN A 69 12.62 -10.26 6.21
CA GLN A 69 13.00 -8.87 6.08
C GLN A 69 11.80 -7.98 6.37
N SER A 70 12.06 -6.77 6.79
CA SER A 70 11.04 -5.74 6.98
C SER A 70 11.09 -4.76 5.81
N TYR A 71 9.97 -4.53 5.15
CA TYR A 71 9.85 -3.56 4.07
C TYR A 71 9.11 -2.33 4.56
N THR A 72 9.76 -1.19 4.48
CA THR A 72 9.27 0.08 5.01
C THR A 72 8.88 1.06 3.90
N VAL A 73 8.18 2.12 4.27
CA VAL A 73 7.88 3.24 3.36
C VAL A 73 9.15 3.94 2.89
N ALA A 74 10.22 3.98 3.70
CA ALA A 74 11.52 4.54 3.32
C ALA A 74 12.23 3.68 2.27
N ASP A 75 12.17 2.35 2.42
CA ASP A 75 12.69 1.42 1.40
C ASP A 75 11.98 1.59 0.06
N PHE A 76 10.64 1.71 0.08
CA PHE A 76 9.89 1.97 -1.13
C PHE A 76 10.29 3.30 -1.76
N GLN A 77 10.35 4.38 -0.97
CA GLN A 77 10.70 5.71 -1.45
C GLN A 77 12.06 5.69 -2.17
N SER A 78 13.09 5.15 -1.53
CA SER A 78 14.44 5.07 -2.10
C SER A 78 14.45 4.26 -3.39
N LYS A 79 13.96 3.01 -3.35
CA LYS A 79 13.99 2.11 -4.51
C LYS A 79 13.15 2.63 -5.68
N ALA A 80 11.94 3.15 -5.42
CA ALA A 80 11.08 3.67 -6.47
C ALA A 80 11.68 4.93 -7.12
N ARG A 81 12.26 5.84 -6.33
CA ARG A 81 12.96 7.03 -6.85
C ARG A 81 14.18 6.65 -7.68
N ASP A 82 14.98 5.67 -7.24
CA ASP A 82 16.13 5.18 -8.00
C ASP A 82 15.71 4.64 -9.36
N LEU A 83 14.65 3.79 -9.40
CA LEU A 83 14.08 3.27 -10.63
C LEU A 83 13.61 4.41 -11.56
N ILE A 84 12.84 5.36 -11.04
CA ILE A 84 12.36 6.50 -11.82
C ILE A 84 13.53 7.32 -12.35
N ASN A 85 14.52 7.63 -11.53
CA ASN A 85 15.62 8.53 -11.90
C ASN A 85 16.60 7.89 -12.89
N GLN A 86 16.82 6.59 -12.82
CA GLN A 86 17.74 5.85 -13.68
C GLN A 86 17.12 5.41 -15.01
N SER A 87 15.80 5.19 -15.05
CA SER A 87 15.13 4.69 -16.24
C SER A 87 15.03 5.75 -17.34
N GLU A 88 15.27 5.34 -18.57
CA GLU A 88 14.96 6.11 -19.78
C GLU A 88 13.54 5.83 -20.29
N LYS A 89 12.90 4.77 -19.79
CA LYS A 89 11.54 4.38 -20.16
C LYS A 89 10.50 5.07 -19.31
N PRO A 90 9.26 5.19 -19.82
CA PRO A 90 8.11 5.60 -19.03
C PRO A 90 7.92 4.71 -17.79
N MET A 91 7.91 5.34 -16.61
CA MET A 91 7.66 4.60 -15.36
C MET A 91 6.25 4.85 -14.86
N ILE A 92 5.54 3.77 -14.57
CA ILE A 92 4.16 3.80 -14.09
C ILE A 92 4.14 3.20 -12.68
N ILE A 93 3.77 3.99 -11.67
CA ILE A 93 3.53 3.46 -10.32
C ILE A 93 2.10 2.93 -10.26
N CYS A 94 1.92 1.65 -9.95
CA CYS A 94 0.61 1.04 -9.79
C CYS A 94 0.44 0.49 -8.38
N GLY A 95 -0.52 1.03 -7.61
CA GLY A 95 -0.70 0.52 -6.26
C GLY A 95 -1.85 1.12 -5.46
N GLY A 96 -2.03 0.58 -4.26
CA GLY A 96 -3.07 1.02 -3.32
C GLY A 96 -2.53 1.48 -1.96
N THR A 97 -1.21 1.46 -1.76
CA THR A 97 -0.57 1.90 -0.51
C THR A 97 -0.24 3.39 -0.60
N GLY A 98 -1.24 4.22 -0.29
CA GLY A 98 -1.16 5.66 -0.52
C GLY A 98 0.06 6.33 0.11
N LEU A 99 0.41 6.01 1.36
CA LEU A 99 1.57 6.59 2.04
C LEU A 99 2.89 6.30 1.27
N TYR A 100 3.06 5.10 0.70
CA TYR A 100 4.22 4.75 -0.09
C TYR A 100 4.33 5.63 -1.34
N ILE A 101 3.22 5.76 -2.06
CA ILE A 101 3.13 6.58 -3.27
C ILE A 101 3.40 8.04 -2.95
N LYS A 102 2.76 8.59 -1.89
CA LYS A 102 2.99 9.97 -1.46
C LYS A 102 4.44 10.21 -1.08
N ALA A 103 5.04 9.31 -0.32
CA ALA A 103 6.44 9.42 0.09
C ALA A 103 7.39 9.40 -1.11
N CYS A 104 7.09 8.65 -2.17
CA CYS A 104 7.91 8.61 -3.38
C CYS A 104 7.81 9.93 -4.17
N LEU A 105 6.59 10.45 -4.36
CA LEU A 105 6.33 11.57 -5.28
C LEU A 105 6.67 12.93 -4.69
N TYR A 106 6.52 13.09 -3.38
CA TYR A 106 6.74 14.37 -2.71
C TYR A 106 8.08 14.36 -1.96
N ASP A 107 8.57 15.53 -1.57
CA ASP A 107 9.78 15.73 -0.75
C ASP A 107 9.63 15.22 0.70
N TYR A 108 8.91 14.11 0.86
CA TYR A 108 8.59 13.49 2.13
C TYR A 108 9.87 13.05 2.86
N GLN A 109 10.07 13.57 4.08
CA GLN A 109 11.17 13.21 4.94
C GLN A 109 10.68 12.30 6.08
N PHE A 110 11.48 11.30 6.39
CA PHE A 110 11.28 10.45 7.55
C PHE A 110 12.16 10.93 8.68
N SER A 111 11.71 10.74 9.93
CA SER A 111 12.63 10.82 11.06
C SER A 111 13.73 9.77 10.92
N ASP A 112 14.96 10.09 11.31
CA ASP A 112 16.07 9.14 11.33
C ASP A 112 15.73 7.87 12.15
N GLU A 113 14.77 7.99 13.07
CA GLU A 113 14.22 6.93 13.91
C GLU A 113 13.10 6.10 13.21
N SER A 114 12.80 6.34 11.92
CA SER A 114 11.69 5.66 11.24
C SER A 114 11.86 4.14 11.13
N GLY A 115 13.08 3.63 11.25
CA GLY A 115 13.42 2.21 11.30
C GLY A 115 13.62 1.64 12.71
N ALA A 116 13.66 2.48 13.74
CA ALA A 116 13.83 2.03 15.11
C ALA A 116 12.57 1.31 15.61
N GLY A 117 12.74 0.17 16.27
CA GLY A 117 11.66 -0.54 16.95
C GLY A 117 10.98 0.35 18.01
N VAL A 118 9.80 -0.05 18.43
CA VAL A 118 9.09 0.60 19.54
C VAL A 118 9.94 0.50 20.82
N ASP A 119 9.94 1.55 21.65
CA ASP A 119 10.56 1.49 22.96
C ASP A 119 9.87 0.43 23.82
N ILE A 120 10.63 -0.58 24.24
CA ILE A 120 10.13 -1.76 24.97
C ILE A 120 9.36 -1.33 26.23
N ASP A 121 9.80 -0.28 26.91
CA ASP A 121 9.13 0.25 28.10
C ASP A 121 7.71 0.70 27.82
N LEU A 122 7.44 1.24 26.61
CA LEU A 122 6.11 1.71 26.24
C LEU A 122 5.09 0.58 26.11
N GLU A 123 5.53 -0.64 25.86
CA GLU A 123 4.63 -1.79 25.72
C GLU A 123 3.95 -2.17 27.03
N ASN A 124 4.49 -1.76 28.17
CA ASN A 124 3.94 -2.04 29.50
C ASN A 124 2.78 -1.11 29.89
N TYR A 125 2.60 0.02 29.18
CA TYR A 125 1.54 0.99 29.48
C TYR A 125 0.22 0.62 28.79
N THR A 126 -0.89 0.99 29.44
CA THR A 126 -2.23 0.94 28.84
C THR A 126 -2.37 1.97 27.71
N ASN A 127 -3.38 1.81 26.86
CA ASN A 127 -3.64 2.78 25.81
C ASN A 127 -3.95 4.18 26.37
N GLU A 128 -4.62 4.25 27.50
CA GLU A 128 -4.95 5.50 28.17
C GLU A 128 -3.69 6.23 28.66
N GLU A 129 -2.80 5.53 29.34
CA GLU A 129 -1.52 6.07 29.80
C GLU A 129 -0.64 6.53 28.64
N LEU A 130 -0.59 5.75 27.53
CA LEU A 130 0.13 6.13 26.31
C LEU A 130 -0.48 7.40 25.69
N TYR A 131 -1.81 7.51 25.67
CA TYR A 131 -2.48 8.68 25.12
C TYR A 131 -2.22 9.93 25.97
N GLN A 132 -2.24 9.82 27.31
CA GLN A 132 -1.91 10.93 28.20
C GLN A 132 -0.45 11.39 28.01
N GLN A 133 0.51 10.47 27.92
CA GLN A 133 1.90 10.82 27.63
C GLN A 133 2.03 11.53 26.27
N LEU A 134 1.30 11.09 25.25
CA LEU A 134 1.33 11.75 23.94
C LEU A 134 0.69 13.14 23.99
N LEU A 135 -0.38 13.30 24.76
CA LEU A 135 -1.05 14.60 24.95
C LEU A 135 -0.10 15.63 25.58
N GLU A 136 0.78 15.20 26.48
CA GLU A 136 1.79 16.07 27.11
C GLU A 136 2.96 16.40 26.16
N LEU A 137 3.44 15.40 25.39
CA LEU A 137 4.62 15.55 24.55
C LEU A 137 4.31 16.15 23.16
N ASP A 138 3.21 15.74 22.55
CA ASP A 138 2.79 16.20 21.22
C ASP A 138 1.25 16.34 21.15
N PRO A 139 0.69 17.41 21.71
CA PRO A 139 -0.76 17.64 21.73
C PRO A 139 -1.38 17.64 20.34
N LYS A 140 -0.70 18.23 19.35
CA LYS A 140 -1.19 18.30 17.96
C LYS A 140 -1.28 16.93 17.29
N GLN A 141 -0.40 16.01 17.64
CA GLN A 141 -0.44 14.65 17.13
C GLN A 141 -1.48 13.80 17.86
N SER A 142 -1.69 14.03 19.16
CA SER A 142 -2.70 13.33 19.94
C SER A 142 -4.12 13.56 19.40
N GLU A 143 -4.43 14.77 18.91
CA GLU A 143 -5.73 15.08 18.25
C GLU A 143 -5.99 14.22 17.00
N LYS A 144 -4.93 13.75 16.34
CA LYS A 144 -5.01 12.96 15.08
C LYS A 144 -5.02 11.45 15.32
N ILE A 145 -4.81 11.01 16.57
CA ILE A 145 -4.69 9.60 16.93
C ILE A 145 -5.81 9.20 17.89
N HIS A 146 -6.63 8.24 17.47
CA HIS A 146 -7.65 7.69 18.35
C HIS A 146 -6.98 6.96 19.55
N PRO A 147 -7.43 7.16 20.81
CA PRO A 147 -6.81 6.55 22.00
C PRO A 147 -6.65 5.02 21.93
N ASN A 148 -7.54 4.34 21.23
CA ASN A 148 -7.46 2.88 21.02
C ASN A 148 -6.50 2.46 19.88
N ASN A 149 -5.82 3.41 19.23
CA ASN A 149 -4.85 3.07 18.18
C ASN A 149 -3.44 2.91 18.76
N ARG A 150 -3.27 1.80 19.51
CA ARG A 150 -2.03 1.48 20.23
C ARG A 150 -0.77 1.62 19.36
N GLN A 151 -0.80 1.09 18.14
CA GLN A 151 0.37 1.14 17.26
C GLN A 151 0.80 2.57 16.92
N ARG A 152 -0.16 3.46 16.66
CA ARG A 152 0.13 4.87 16.41
C ARG A 152 0.61 5.61 17.66
N LEU A 153 0.03 5.30 18.83
CA LEU A 153 0.48 5.85 20.10
C LEU A 153 1.94 5.49 20.39
N LEU A 154 2.25 4.19 20.34
CA LEU A 154 3.60 3.69 20.54
C LEU A 154 4.61 4.34 19.58
N ARG A 155 4.27 4.42 18.30
CA ARG A 155 5.16 5.02 17.30
C ARG A 155 5.38 6.52 17.56
N SER A 156 4.33 7.29 17.82
CA SER A 156 4.47 8.74 18.06
C SER A 156 5.28 9.01 19.31
N LEU A 157 5.07 8.24 20.37
CA LEU A 157 5.85 8.35 21.61
C LEU A 157 7.31 7.95 21.41
N THR A 158 7.59 6.88 20.67
CA THR A 158 8.96 6.48 20.33
C THR A 158 9.69 7.61 19.59
N ILE A 159 9.04 8.23 18.62
CA ILE A 159 9.59 9.39 17.89
C ILE A 159 9.84 10.55 18.86
N ALA A 160 8.83 10.93 19.70
CA ALA A 160 8.94 12.05 20.63
C ALA A 160 10.04 11.86 21.67
N ARG A 161 10.37 10.62 22.06
CA ARG A 161 11.43 10.33 23.03
C ARG A 161 12.83 10.31 22.43
N ARG A 162 12.95 9.89 21.18
CA ARG A 162 14.25 9.65 20.52
C ARG A 162 14.68 10.78 19.59
N SER A 163 13.72 11.57 19.10
CA SER A 163 13.98 12.66 18.17
C SER A 163 14.00 14.01 18.91
N PRO A 164 14.84 14.97 18.48
CA PRO A 164 14.81 16.34 19.01
C PRO A 164 13.51 17.10 18.67
N LYS A 165 12.72 16.61 17.72
CA LYS A 165 11.43 17.16 17.30
C LYS A 165 10.34 16.12 17.44
N VAL A 166 9.16 16.56 17.86
CA VAL A 166 7.97 15.71 17.89
C VAL A 166 7.38 15.51 16.47
N GLN A 167 6.57 14.47 16.32
CA GLN A 167 6.06 14.08 14.99
C GLN A 167 5.22 15.18 14.32
N SER A 168 4.43 15.94 15.10
CA SER A 168 3.61 17.03 14.54
C SER A 168 4.46 18.18 13.98
N GLU A 169 5.60 18.49 14.60
CA GLU A 169 6.54 19.50 14.09
C GLU A 169 7.20 19.05 12.80
N MET A 170 7.68 17.80 12.77
CA MET A 170 8.28 17.21 11.57
C MET A 170 7.31 17.21 10.37
N ILE A 171 6.04 16.92 10.63
CA ILE A 171 5.00 16.96 9.58
C ILE A 171 4.74 18.40 9.13
N ALA A 172 4.74 19.37 10.04
CA ALA A 172 4.47 20.77 9.70
C ALA A 172 5.61 21.43 8.90
N GLU A 173 6.83 20.93 9.03
CA GLU A 173 8.00 21.44 8.29
C GLU A 173 8.09 20.87 6.85
N GLN A 174 7.30 19.87 6.50
CA GLN A 174 7.30 19.30 5.16
C GLN A 174 6.56 20.22 4.20
N GLU A 175 7.25 20.68 3.15
CA GLU A 175 6.66 21.55 2.14
C GLU A 175 5.67 20.83 1.23
N HIS A 176 5.68 19.50 1.22
CA HIS A 176 4.87 18.66 0.34
C HIS A 176 5.02 19.02 -1.15
N ARG A 177 6.23 19.41 -1.55
CA ARG A 177 6.54 19.73 -2.94
C ARG A 177 6.65 18.45 -3.76
N MET A 178 5.97 18.42 -4.90
CA MET A 178 6.09 17.32 -5.84
C MET A 178 7.47 17.34 -6.55
N LEU A 179 8.13 16.17 -6.58
CA LEU A 179 9.48 16.02 -7.13
C LEU A 179 9.48 15.67 -8.62
N TYR A 180 8.35 15.24 -9.16
CA TYR A 180 8.18 14.77 -10.54
C TYR A 180 7.04 15.54 -11.22
N ASP A 181 7.06 15.58 -12.55
CA ASP A 181 5.89 15.94 -13.33
C ASP A 181 4.97 14.71 -13.36
N ALA A 182 4.09 14.61 -12.36
CA ALA A 182 3.30 13.40 -12.12
C ALA A 182 1.81 13.62 -12.37
N ARG A 183 1.18 12.69 -13.12
CA ARG A 183 -0.28 12.56 -13.17
C ARG A 183 -0.74 11.40 -12.32
N ILE A 184 -1.65 11.68 -11.40
CA ILE A 184 -2.18 10.70 -10.45
C ILE A 184 -3.62 10.37 -10.85
N ILE A 185 -3.81 9.17 -11.37
CA ILE A 185 -5.06 8.70 -11.93
C ILE A 185 -5.69 7.67 -11.01
N GLY A 186 -6.95 7.87 -10.66
CA GLY A 186 -7.71 7.01 -9.77
C GLY A 186 -8.70 6.11 -10.53
N CYS A 187 -8.50 4.80 -10.49
CA CYS A 187 -9.50 3.86 -10.96
C CYS A 187 -10.64 3.75 -9.94
N THR A 188 -11.89 3.93 -10.41
CA THR A 188 -13.08 3.75 -9.59
C THR A 188 -14.12 2.88 -10.29
N MET A 189 -15.16 2.51 -9.57
CA MET A 189 -16.40 1.88 -10.07
C MET A 189 -17.50 2.00 -9.02
N PRO A 190 -18.78 1.77 -9.37
CA PRO A 190 -19.88 1.76 -8.43
C PRO A 190 -19.61 0.80 -7.25
N ARG A 191 -19.91 1.25 -6.03
CA ARG A 191 -19.57 0.57 -4.78
C ARG A 191 -20.04 -0.89 -4.72
N GLU A 192 -21.25 -1.15 -5.20
CA GLU A 192 -21.83 -2.50 -5.19
C GLU A 192 -21.04 -3.44 -6.09
N GLN A 193 -20.66 -2.98 -7.27
CA GLN A 193 -19.83 -3.76 -8.21
C GLN A 193 -18.44 -4.01 -7.64
N LEU A 194 -17.82 -3.00 -7.00
CA LEU A 194 -16.53 -3.15 -6.34
C LEU A 194 -16.58 -4.22 -5.24
N TYR A 195 -17.62 -4.18 -4.41
CA TYR A 195 -17.78 -5.15 -3.32
C TYR A 195 -18.03 -6.56 -3.83
N ALA A 196 -18.81 -6.71 -4.89
CA ALA A 196 -19.00 -8.00 -5.55
C ALA A 196 -17.67 -8.54 -6.11
N ARG A 197 -16.87 -7.68 -6.76
CA ARG A 197 -15.53 -8.07 -7.28
C ARG A 197 -14.55 -8.42 -6.16
N ILE A 198 -14.57 -7.69 -5.04
CA ILE A 198 -13.75 -8.02 -3.88
C ILE A 198 -14.11 -9.40 -3.34
N ASN A 199 -15.40 -9.69 -3.16
CA ASN A 199 -15.84 -10.99 -2.66
C ASN A 199 -15.47 -12.11 -3.63
N ALA A 200 -15.73 -11.95 -4.92
CA ALA A 200 -15.37 -12.93 -5.94
C ALA A 200 -13.85 -13.17 -6.03
N ARG A 201 -13.04 -12.12 -5.85
CA ARG A 201 -11.57 -12.27 -5.78
C ARG A 201 -11.15 -13.13 -4.60
N VAL A 202 -11.76 -12.95 -3.43
CA VAL A 202 -11.45 -13.77 -2.25
C VAL A 202 -11.85 -15.23 -2.51
N GLU A 203 -13.02 -15.50 -3.11
CA GLU A 203 -13.38 -16.87 -3.52
C GLU A 203 -12.30 -17.50 -4.39
N LYS A 204 -11.87 -16.80 -5.44
CA LYS A 204 -10.78 -17.26 -6.32
C LYS A 204 -9.46 -17.48 -5.59
N MET A 205 -9.14 -16.70 -4.55
CA MET A 205 -7.94 -16.94 -3.73
C MET A 205 -8.01 -18.30 -3.02
N PHE A 206 -9.16 -18.65 -2.47
CA PHE A 206 -9.37 -19.96 -1.84
C PHE A 206 -9.32 -21.10 -2.87
N GLU A 207 -9.96 -20.94 -4.03
CA GLU A 207 -9.91 -21.93 -5.14
C GLU A 207 -8.48 -22.15 -5.63
N ARG A 208 -7.65 -21.08 -5.70
CA ARG A 208 -6.24 -21.16 -6.09
C ARG A 208 -5.34 -21.74 -5.00
N GLY A 209 -5.86 -22.03 -3.82
CA GLY A 209 -5.13 -22.70 -2.74
C GLY A 209 -4.46 -21.76 -1.75
N LEU A 210 -5.09 -20.64 -1.40
CA LEU A 210 -4.58 -19.72 -0.39
C LEU A 210 -4.22 -20.41 0.93
N GLN A 211 -5.04 -21.40 1.37
CA GLN A 211 -4.73 -22.19 2.56
C GLN A 211 -3.36 -22.88 2.44
N LYS A 212 -3.07 -23.49 1.29
CA LYS A 212 -1.78 -24.17 1.07
C LYS A 212 -0.61 -23.20 1.06
N GLU A 213 -0.82 -21.98 0.56
CA GLU A 213 0.19 -20.91 0.63
C GLU A 213 0.52 -20.57 2.08
N ILE A 214 -0.50 -20.39 2.94
CA ILE A 214 -0.31 -20.13 4.38
C ILE A 214 0.43 -21.29 5.05
N GLU A 215 0.00 -22.52 4.83
CA GLU A 215 0.63 -23.72 5.42
C GLU A 215 2.10 -23.82 5.03
N LYS A 216 2.43 -23.55 3.77
CA LYS A 216 3.81 -23.52 3.27
C LYS A 216 4.65 -22.45 3.95
N LEU A 217 4.12 -21.23 4.11
CA LEU A 217 4.81 -20.14 4.80
C LEU A 217 5.13 -20.50 6.26
N LEU A 218 4.15 -21.06 6.98
CA LEU A 218 4.33 -21.51 8.36
C LEU A 218 5.37 -22.64 8.47
N GLN A 219 5.36 -23.61 7.54
CA GLN A 219 6.37 -24.68 7.48
C GLN A 219 7.78 -24.13 7.22
N GLN A 220 7.92 -23.01 6.53
CA GLN A 220 9.18 -22.30 6.32
C GLN A 220 9.60 -21.44 7.52
N GLY A 221 8.86 -21.52 8.64
CA GLY A 221 9.16 -20.79 9.87
C GLY A 221 8.70 -19.33 9.85
N VAL A 222 7.81 -18.94 8.95
CA VAL A 222 7.14 -17.63 8.98
C VAL A 222 6.12 -17.63 10.12
N SER A 223 6.09 -16.55 10.90
CA SER A 223 5.16 -16.37 12.02
C SER A 223 4.10 -15.32 11.67
N PHE A 224 2.89 -15.45 12.24
CA PHE A 224 1.88 -14.38 12.15
C PHE A 224 2.32 -13.05 12.76
N GLN A 225 3.43 -13.04 13.52
CA GLN A 225 4.04 -11.82 14.05
C GLN A 225 4.98 -11.13 13.05
N ASP A 226 5.44 -11.84 12.01
CA ASP A 226 6.31 -11.28 10.98
C ASP A 226 5.58 -10.18 10.17
N ALA A 227 6.29 -9.14 9.74
CA ALA A 227 5.73 -7.98 9.07
C ALA A 227 4.93 -8.34 7.80
N CYS A 228 5.40 -9.32 7.03
CA CYS A 228 4.77 -9.80 5.81
C CYS A 228 3.37 -10.41 6.06
N MET A 229 3.13 -10.98 7.25
CA MET A 229 1.85 -11.61 7.62
C MET A 229 0.81 -10.62 8.17
N LYS A 230 1.14 -9.33 8.31
CA LYS A 230 0.18 -8.33 8.81
C LYS A 230 -0.79 -7.84 7.72
N GLY A 231 -0.59 -8.22 6.46
CA GLY A 231 -1.48 -7.92 5.34
C GLY A 231 -2.84 -8.62 5.45
N ILE A 232 -3.86 -8.01 4.79
CA ILE A 232 -5.16 -8.67 4.61
C ILE A 232 -4.98 -9.86 3.66
N GLY A 233 -5.59 -10.98 4.00
CA GLY A 233 -5.40 -12.26 3.31
C GLY A 233 -4.43 -13.19 4.04
N TYR A 234 -3.64 -12.65 4.98
CA TYR A 234 -2.66 -13.41 5.78
C TYR A 234 -2.98 -13.40 7.27
N ARG A 235 -3.16 -12.24 7.87
CA ARG A 235 -3.40 -12.09 9.31
C ARG A 235 -4.65 -12.76 9.82
N GLU A 236 -5.66 -12.93 8.97
CA GLU A 236 -6.93 -13.56 9.32
C GLU A 236 -6.78 -15.07 9.63
N TRP A 237 -5.69 -15.69 9.18
CA TRP A 237 -5.41 -17.11 9.38
C TRP A 237 -4.88 -17.47 10.76
N GLU A 238 -4.43 -16.50 11.57
CA GLU A 238 -3.92 -16.76 12.93
C GLU A 238 -4.95 -17.50 13.79
N GLY A 239 -6.20 -17.02 13.82
CA GLY A 239 -7.28 -17.67 14.58
C GLY A 239 -7.66 -19.06 14.04
N PHE A 240 -7.51 -19.33 12.75
CA PHE A 240 -7.70 -20.66 12.17
C PHE A 240 -6.58 -21.62 12.60
N HIS A 241 -5.35 -21.16 12.57
CA HIS A 241 -4.19 -21.93 13.02
C HIS A 241 -4.26 -22.29 14.51
N GLU A 242 -4.83 -21.41 15.32
CA GLU A 242 -5.09 -21.64 16.75
C GLU A 242 -6.33 -22.51 17.03
N GLY A 243 -7.06 -22.95 16.00
CA GLY A 243 -8.30 -23.73 16.15
C GLY A 243 -9.50 -22.93 16.67
N LYS A 244 -9.42 -21.59 16.66
CA LYS A 244 -10.47 -20.69 17.15
C LYS A 244 -11.48 -20.27 16.08
N LYS A 245 -11.16 -20.49 14.80
CA LYS A 245 -11.98 -20.09 13.65
C LYS A 245 -12.07 -21.23 12.63
N SER A 246 -13.20 -21.30 11.96
CA SER A 246 -13.40 -22.14 10.78
C SER A 246 -12.84 -21.48 9.53
N LEU A 247 -12.64 -22.27 8.48
CA LEU A 247 -12.20 -21.78 7.17
C LEU A 247 -13.19 -20.76 6.56
N GLN A 248 -14.48 -20.97 6.80
CA GLN A 248 -15.53 -20.06 6.35
C GLN A 248 -15.44 -18.70 7.03
N GLU A 249 -15.19 -18.67 8.35
CA GLU A 249 -15.01 -17.42 9.10
C GLU A 249 -13.78 -16.65 8.61
N VAL A 250 -12.67 -17.33 8.31
CA VAL A 250 -11.48 -16.69 7.71
C VAL A 250 -11.82 -16.03 6.38
N LYS A 251 -12.55 -16.73 5.51
CA LYS A 251 -12.97 -16.20 4.21
C LYS A 251 -13.81 -14.93 4.36
N GLU A 252 -14.82 -14.98 5.23
CA GLU A 252 -15.72 -13.86 5.50
C GLU A 252 -14.98 -12.66 6.09
N GLU A 253 -14.01 -12.90 6.97
CA GLU A 253 -13.15 -11.84 7.52
C GLU A 253 -12.27 -11.20 6.44
N ILE A 254 -11.65 -11.97 5.57
CA ILE A 254 -10.85 -11.44 4.47
C ILE A 254 -11.73 -10.58 3.55
N GLN A 255 -12.93 -11.04 3.19
CA GLN A 255 -13.89 -10.27 2.40
C GLN A 255 -14.27 -8.96 3.09
N LYS A 256 -14.63 -9.03 4.38
CA LYS A 256 -15.00 -7.86 5.20
C LYS A 256 -13.85 -6.85 5.30
N HIS A 257 -12.66 -7.32 5.64
CA HIS A 257 -11.49 -6.46 5.80
C HIS A 257 -11.05 -5.85 4.47
N SER A 258 -11.17 -6.58 3.37
CA SER A 258 -10.87 -6.07 2.02
C SER A 258 -11.84 -4.95 1.61
N ARG A 259 -13.15 -5.08 1.89
CA ARG A 259 -14.14 -4.01 1.65
C ARG A 259 -13.85 -2.78 2.51
N GLN A 260 -13.49 -2.98 3.78
CA GLN A 260 -13.11 -1.88 4.68
C GLN A 260 -11.82 -1.19 4.20
N PHE A 261 -10.87 -1.97 3.71
CA PHE A 261 -9.62 -1.44 3.16
C PHE A 261 -9.87 -0.62 1.91
N ALA A 262 -10.70 -1.10 0.98
CA ALA A 262 -11.10 -0.36 -0.20
C ALA A 262 -11.71 1.01 0.16
N LYS A 263 -12.60 1.05 1.18
CA LYS A 263 -13.15 2.32 1.68
C LYS A 263 -12.05 3.25 2.23
N ARG A 264 -11.11 2.70 3.01
CA ARG A 264 -9.99 3.50 3.55
C ARG A 264 -9.08 4.03 2.46
N GLN A 265 -8.85 3.26 1.38
CA GLN A 265 -8.06 3.71 0.23
C GLN A 265 -8.69 4.92 -0.45
N TYR A 266 -10.00 4.90 -0.74
CA TYR A 266 -10.71 6.06 -1.28
C TYR A 266 -10.60 7.29 -0.37
N THR A 267 -10.89 7.12 0.91
CA THR A 267 -10.81 8.21 1.87
C THR A 267 -9.40 8.80 1.92
N TRP A 268 -8.39 7.93 1.93
CA TRP A 268 -6.99 8.38 2.00
C TRP A 268 -6.59 9.16 0.76
N PHE A 269 -6.82 8.63 -0.43
CA PHE A 269 -6.44 9.28 -1.68
C PHE A 269 -7.18 10.61 -1.87
N ASN A 270 -8.47 10.68 -1.60
CA ASN A 270 -9.25 11.91 -1.70
C ASN A 270 -8.80 13.03 -0.76
N HIS A 271 -8.19 12.70 0.39
CA HIS A 271 -7.75 13.71 1.34
C HIS A 271 -6.26 14.04 1.24
N GLN A 272 -5.46 13.18 0.62
CA GLN A 272 -4.01 13.29 0.69
C GLN A 272 -3.34 13.60 -0.64
N MET A 273 -4.04 13.44 -1.74
CA MET A 273 -3.48 13.64 -3.08
C MET A 273 -4.54 14.22 -4.02
N ASP A 274 -4.11 14.97 -5.01
CA ASP A 274 -4.96 15.40 -6.11
C ASP A 274 -5.04 14.27 -7.14
N VAL A 275 -6.18 13.56 -7.18
CA VAL A 275 -6.38 12.35 -7.98
C VAL A 275 -7.47 12.60 -9.01
N GLU A 276 -7.14 12.40 -10.27
CA GLU A 276 -8.10 12.42 -11.39
C GLU A 276 -8.82 11.06 -11.48
N TRP A 277 -10.06 10.99 -11.01
CA TRP A 277 -10.83 9.73 -10.96
C TRP A 277 -11.58 9.45 -12.27
N PHE A 278 -11.63 8.18 -12.69
CA PHE A 278 -12.42 7.70 -13.81
C PHE A 278 -13.03 6.32 -13.51
N GLU A 279 -14.17 6.01 -14.12
CA GLU A 279 -14.81 4.70 -14.01
C GLU A 279 -14.12 3.66 -14.90
N ASN A 280 -13.27 2.83 -14.31
CA ASN A 280 -12.48 1.82 -15.03
C ASN A 280 -13.32 0.69 -15.68
N ASN A 281 -14.55 0.49 -15.25
CA ASN A 281 -15.52 -0.43 -15.85
C ASN A 281 -16.37 0.20 -16.97
N ASN A 282 -16.27 1.51 -17.18
CA ASN A 282 -16.83 2.22 -18.33
C ASN A 282 -15.80 2.22 -19.47
N SER A 283 -16.06 1.49 -20.54
CA SER A 283 -15.11 1.34 -21.64
C SER A 283 -14.75 2.65 -22.34
N LEU A 284 -15.68 3.60 -22.44
CA LEU A 284 -15.43 4.89 -23.07
C LEU A 284 -14.55 5.78 -22.20
N GLU A 285 -14.83 5.88 -20.90
CA GLU A 285 -13.98 6.64 -19.97
C GLU A 285 -12.59 6.05 -19.87
N ARG A 286 -12.50 4.72 -19.79
CA ARG A 286 -11.24 3.99 -19.75
C ARG A 286 -10.38 4.25 -20.99
N GLN A 287 -10.97 4.18 -22.17
CA GLN A 287 -10.28 4.44 -23.43
C GLN A 287 -9.83 5.92 -23.52
N ALA A 288 -10.71 6.85 -23.19
CA ALA A 288 -10.39 8.28 -23.20
C ALA A 288 -9.25 8.61 -22.23
N MET A 289 -9.24 8.00 -21.03
CA MET A 289 -8.16 8.18 -20.07
C MET A 289 -6.82 7.64 -20.60
N LEU A 290 -6.81 6.44 -21.20
CA LEU A 290 -5.62 5.87 -21.82
C LEU A 290 -5.03 6.78 -22.89
N GLU A 291 -5.86 7.25 -23.83
CA GLU A 291 -5.44 8.15 -24.91
C GLU A 291 -4.90 9.47 -24.39
N ASN A 292 -5.57 10.06 -23.39
CA ASN A 292 -5.15 11.29 -22.75
C ASN A 292 -3.78 11.15 -22.08
N LEU A 293 -3.55 10.04 -21.34
CA LEU A 293 -2.26 9.78 -20.68
C LEU A 293 -1.14 9.56 -21.67
N VAL A 294 -1.38 8.82 -22.75
CA VAL A 294 -0.41 8.61 -23.84
C VAL A 294 -0.05 9.94 -24.47
N HIS A 295 -1.05 10.74 -24.83
CA HIS A 295 -0.84 12.07 -25.39
C HIS A 295 -0.04 12.98 -24.45
N TRP A 296 -0.44 13.08 -23.18
CA TRP A 296 0.28 13.87 -22.17
C TRP A 296 1.74 13.43 -22.02
N TYR A 297 1.99 12.11 -22.00
CA TYR A 297 3.36 11.62 -21.80
C TYR A 297 4.26 11.91 -22.99
N GLN A 298 3.74 11.77 -24.20
CA GLN A 298 4.50 11.95 -25.45
C GLN A 298 4.74 13.41 -25.82
N ASN A 299 3.87 14.33 -25.41
CA ASN A 299 4.06 15.75 -25.67
C ASN A 299 5.09 16.32 -24.70
N LYS A 300 6.20 16.80 -25.27
CA LYS A 300 7.18 17.64 -24.55
C LYS A 300 6.65 19.07 -24.58
N GLU A 301 6.09 19.55 -23.48
CA GLU A 301 6.00 21.00 -23.26
C GLU A 301 7.33 21.56 -22.76
#